data_779cd8f303f5fbfdf3de383703644535
#
_entry.id   779cd8f303f5fbfdf3de383703644535
#
_cell.length_a   1.000
_cell.length_b   1.000
_cell.length_c   1.000
_cell.angle_alpha   90.00
_cell.angle_beta   90.00
_cell.angle_gamma   90.00
#
_symmetry.space_group_name_H-M   'P 1'
#
loop_
_entity.id
_entity.type
_entity.pdbx_description
1 polymer ?
#
loop_
_entity_poly.entity_id
_entity_poly.type
_entity_poly.pdbx_seq_one_letter_code
_entity_poly.pdbx_strand_id
1 'polypeptide(L)'
;MGNPAIFPLFRVRETEDVFIVQINPIERKMTPTSSQEIMNRINEITFNSSLIGELRAIEFVSRLIDEGRLPHGTGSGQYRRIKLHRISLDDAFRKLSADSKLSSDYDFFTMLRNGGRRAARNFLQMHFDDIGRKSTVDLSAEIRAEWA
;
A
#
# COMPACT_ATOMS: atom_id res chain seq x y z
N MET A 1 8.85 1.18 15.11
CA MET A 1 7.44 1.51 14.82
C MET A 1 7.19 1.07 13.38
N GLY A 2 6.15 0.29 13.08
CA GLY A 2 5.84 -0.22 11.73
C GLY A 2 4.50 0.30 11.23
N ASN A 3 4.13 -0.08 10.00
CA ASN A 3 2.79 0.18 9.48
C ASN A 3 1.73 -0.46 10.39
N PRO A 4 0.54 0.15 10.49
CA PRO A 4 -0.61 -0.49 11.13
C PRO A 4 -0.91 -1.84 10.46
N ALA A 5 -1.32 -2.82 11.24
CA ALA A 5 -1.76 -4.11 10.71
C ALA A 5 -3.04 -3.94 9.89
N ILE A 6 -3.11 -4.53 8.70
CA ILE A 6 -4.29 -4.51 7.84
C ILE A 6 -5.14 -5.79 7.96
N PHE A 7 -4.58 -6.87 8.51
CA PHE A 7 -5.28 -8.15 8.65
C PHE A 7 -6.60 -8.06 9.42
N PRO A 8 -6.80 -7.16 10.42
CA PRO A 8 -8.11 -7.05 11.10
C PRO A 8 -9.23 -6.63 10.14
N LEU A 9 -8.90 -5.88 9.07
CA LEU A 9 -9.87 -5.46 8.06
C LEU A 9 -10.44 -6.64 7.25
N PHE A 10 -9.73 -7.76 7.20
CA PHE A 10 -10.20 -8.98 6.52
C PHE A 10 -11.41 -9.64 7.21
N ARG A 11 -11.70 -9.26 8.45
CA ARG A 11 -12.88 -9.72 9.20
C ARG A 11 -14.14 -8.87 8.94
N VAL A 12 -13.99 -7.71 8.30
CA VAL A 12 -15.11 -6.85 7.92
C VAL A 12 -15.92 -7.58 6.86
N ARG A 13 -17.22 -7.84 7.13
CA ARG A 13 -18.07 -8.68 6.25
C ARG A 13 -18.79 -7.90 5.17
N GLU A 14 -18.88 -6.59 5.33
CA GLU A 14 -19.66 -5.69 4.50
C GLU A 14 -18.98 -5.36 3.17
N THR A 15 -17.65 -5.47 3.11
CA THR A 15 -16.89 -5.19 1.89
C THR A 15 -15.68 -6.11 1.76
N GLU A 16 -15.24 -6.34 0.53
CA GLU A 16 -13.96 -6.98 0.21
C GLU A 16 -12.91 -5.95 -0.24
N ASP A 17 -13.31 -4.69 -0.39
CA ASP A 17 -12.41 -3.63 -0.81
C ASP A 17 -11.60 -3.10 0.37
N VAL A 18 -10.29 -3.05 0.22
CA VAL A 18 -9.35 -2.47 1.19
C VAL A 18 -8.56 -1.37 0.51
N PHE A 19 -8.63 -0.16 1.06
CA PHE A 19 -7.86 0.98 0.59
C PHE A 19 -6.65 1.22 1.47
N ILE A 20 -5.48 1.32 0.84
CA ILE A 20 -4.22 1.70 1.48
C ILE A 20 -3.83 3.09 0.99
N VAL A 21 -3.72 4.05 1.90
CA VAL A 21 -3.09 5.34 1.63
C VAL A 21 -1.62 5.22 2.03
N GLN A 22 -0.77 5.03 1.03
CA GLN A 22 0.64 4.78 1.24
C GLN A 22 1.43 6.09 1.21
N ILE A 23 1.99 6.45 2.35
CA ILE A 23 2.79 7.69 2.51
C ILE A 23 4.28 7.38 2.27
N ASN A 24 4.78 6.27 2.81
CA ASN A 24 6.19 5.89 2.66
C ASN A 24 6.35 5.01 1.40
N PRO A 25 7.31 5.33 0.52
CA PRO A 25 7.54 4.51 -0.66
C PRO A 25 8.12 3.14 -0.28
N ILE A 26 7.68 2.10 -0.97
CA ILE A 26 8.28 0.76 -0.86
C ILE A 26 9.59 0.74 -1.65
N GLU A 27 9.58 1.32 -2.84
CA GLU A 27 10.73 1.33 -3.74
C GLU A 27 11.40 2.70 -3.80
N ARG A 28 12.71 2.69 -3.99
CA ARG A 28 13.55 3.86 -4.29
C ARG A 28 14.39 3.58 -5.52
N LYS A 29 14.33 4.48 -6.51
CA LYS A 29 15.13 4.36 -7.74
C LYS A 29 16.60 4.64 -7.54
N MET A 30 16.97 5.41 -6.51
CA MET A 30 18.36 5.80 -6.24
C MET A 30 18.89 5.02 -5.04
N THR A 31 20.12 4.56 -5.17
CA THR A 31 20.88 3.96 -4.09
C THR A 31 21.33 5.07 -3.13
N PRO A 32 21.12 4.94 -1.82
CA PRO A 32 21.58 5.91 -0.83
C PRO A 32 23.10 5.94 -0.79
N THR A 33 23.70 7.14 -0.75
CA THR A 33 25.15 7.35 -0.78
C THR A 33 25.70 8.01 0.48
N SER A 34 24.85 8.69 1.25
CA SER A 34 25.22 9.30 2.53
C SER A 34 24.74 8.47 3.72
N SER A 35 25.37 8.61 4.87
CA SER A 35 24.95 7.92 6.11
C SER A 35 23.50 8.23 6.47
N GLN A 36 23.07 9.49 6.28
CA GLN A 36 21.69 9.91 6.57
C GLN A 36 20.69 9.23 5.61
N GLU A 37 21.00 9.16 4.33
CA GLU A 37 20.16 8.46 3.34
C GLU A 37 20.07 6.97 3.62
N ILE A 38 21.18 6.34 4.04
CA ILE A 38 21.21 4.93 4.42
C ILE A 38 20.29 4.69 5.63
N MET A 39 20.41 5.50 6.68
CA MET A 39 19.56 5.40 7.86
C MET A 39 18.08 5.61 7.53
N ASN A 40 17.77 6.60 6.70
CA ASN A 40 16.41 6.84 6.24
C ASN A 40 15.86 5.63 5.46
N ARG A 41 16.68 5.01 4.61
CA ARG A 41 16.29 3.81 3.85
C ARG A 41 16.06 2.60 4.75
N ILE A 42 16.91 2.38 5.74
CA ILE A 42 16.73 1.31 6.73
C ILE A 42 15.39 1.51 7.48
N ASN A 43 15.10 2.74 7.91
CA ASN A 43 13.85 3.06 8.58
C ASN A 43 12.62 2.81 7.67
N GLU A 44 12.68 3.17 6.41
CA GLU A 44 11.61 2.91 5.43
C GLU A 44 11.38 1.39 5.23
N ILE A 45 12.45 0.62 5.04
CA ILE A 45 12.37 -0.84 4.88
C ILE A 45 11.76 -1.48 6.13
N THR A 46 12.26 -1.12 7.30
CA THR A 46 11.76 -1.64 8.58
C THR A 46 10.29 -1.27 8.79
N PHE A 47 9.91 -0.04 8.45
CA PHE A 47 8.52 0.43 8.58
C PHE A 47 7.58 -0.32 7.63
N ASN A 48 8.00 -0.60 6.40
CA ASN A 48 7.17 -1.25 5.39
C ASN A 48 7.16 -2.79 5.49
N SER A 49 8.07 -3.40 6.25
CA SER A 49 8.25 -4.86 6.29
C SER A 49 6.97 -5.61 6.71
N SER A 50 6.25 -5.11 7.70
CA SER A 50 4.99 -5.70 8.14
C SER A 50 3.90 -5.62 7.06
N LEU A 51 3.79 -4.47 6.39
CA LEU A 51 2.83 -4.28 5.30
C LEU A 51 3.13 -5.25 4.14
N ILE A 52 4.39 -5.37 3.73
CA ILE A 52 4.79 -6.30 2.67
C ILE A 52 4.44 -7.74 3.03
N GLY A 53 4.68 -8.15 4.28
CA GLY A 53 4.29 -9.48 4.76
C GLY A 53 2.78 -9.73 4.65
N GLU A 54 1.96 -8.76 5.01
CA GLU A 54 0.50 -8.87 4.90
C GLU A 54 0.01 -8.85 3.44
N LEU A 55 0.62 -8.03 2.58
CA LEU A 55 0.31 -8.02 1.14
C LEU A 55 0.63 -9.36 0.47
N ARG A 56 1.74 -10.01 0.85
CA ARG A 56 2.07 -11.37 0.39
C ARG A 56 1.05 -12.40 0.87
N ALA A 57 0.55 -12.29 2.10
CA ALA A 57 -0.50 -13.17 2.60
C ALA A 57 -1.82 -12.99 1.83
N ILE A 58 -2.20 -11.75 1.50
CA ILE A 58 -3.38 -11.44 0.67
C ILE A 58 -3.23 -12.07 -0.72
N GLU A 59 -2.09 -11.88 -1.36
CA GLU A 59 -1.82 -12.47 -2.69
C GLU A 59 -1.92 -13.99 -2.65
N PHE A 60 -1.25 -14.61 -1.67
CA PHE A 60 -1.25 -16.05 -1.52
C PHE A 60 -2.66 -16.63 -1.36
N VAL A 61 -3.49 -16.06 -0.49
CA VAL A 61 -4.88 -16.49 -0.30
C VAL A 61 -5.70 -16.25 -1.57
N SER A 62 -5.57 -15.09 -2.21
CA SER A 62 -6.28 -14.77 -3.44
C SER A 62 -5.95 -15.75 -4.56
N ARG A 63 -4.68 -16.08 -4.71
CA ARG A 63 -4.21 -17.06 -5.69
C ARG A 63 -4.76 -18.47 -5.42
N LEU A 64 -4.80 -18.91 -4.15
CA LEU A 64 -5.39 -20.21 -3.82
C LEU A 64 -6.90 -20.27 -4.08
N ILE A 65 -7.62 -19.15 -3.94
CA ILE A 65 -9.03 -19.05 -4.33
C ILE A 65 -9.15 -19.15 -5.85
N ASP A 66 -8.33 -18.44 -6.60
CA ASP A 66 -8.34 -18.43 -8.07
C ASP A 66 -8.00 -19.81 -8.67
N GLU A 67 -7.12 -20.56 -8.01
CA GLU A 67 -6.78 -21.94 -8.35
C GLU A 67 -7.87 -22.97 -7.92
N GLY A 68 -8.94 -22.51 -7.27
CA GLY A 68 -10.00 -23.38 -6.76
C GLY A 68 -9.59 -24.25 -5.56
N ARG A 69 -8.47 -23.93 -4.91
CA ARG A 69 -7.93 -24.69 -3.75
C ARG A 69 -8.52 -24.24 -2.42
N LEU A 70 -9.05 -23.01 -2.36
CA LEU A 70 -9.78 -22.49 -1.21
C LEU A 70 -11.19 -22.05 -1.64
N PRO A 71 -12.22 -22.35 -0.82
CA PRO A 71 -13.58 -21.93 -1.11
C PRO A 71 -13.74 -20.43 -0.88
N HIS A 72 -14.27 -19.73 -1.89
CA HIS A 72 -14.57 -18.30 -1.79
C HIS A 72 -15.93 -18.05 -1.13
N GLY A 73 -15.98 -17.10 -0.20
CA GLY A 73 -17.23 -16.66 0.44
C GLY A 73 -17.04 -16.05 1.81
N THR A 74 -18.16 -15.83 2.50
CA THR A 74 -18.22 -15.21 3.84
C THR A 74 -18.69 -16.17 4.94
N GLY A 75 -19.00 -17.41 4.59
CA GLY A 75 -19.42 -18.46 5.50
C GLY A 75 -18.28 -19.08 6.31
N SER A 76 -18.64 -19.96 7.24
CA SER A 76 -17.64 -20.72 8.00
C SER A 76 -16.82 -21.62 7.06
N GLY A 77 -15.49 -21.58 7.20
CA GLY A 77 -14.55 -22.32 6.34
C GLY A 77 -14.36 -21.74 4.94
N GLN A 78 -14.94 -20.59 4.64
CA GLN A 78 -14.74 -19.86 3.39
C GLN A 78 -13.75 -18.71 3.58
N TYR A 79 -13.08 -18.35 2.49
CA TYR A 79 -12.07 -17.32 2.45
C TYR A 79 -12.53 -16.15 1.57
N ARG A 80 -12.13 -14.94 1.95
CA ARG A 80 -12.49 -13.74 1.21
C ARG A 80 -11.39 -13.36 0.23
N ARG A 81 -11.81 -12.94 -0.95
CA ARG A 81 -10.91 -12.37 -1.93
C ARG A 81 -10.83 -10.86 -1.70
N ILE A 82 -9.74 -10.39 -1.14
CA ILE A 82 -9.54 -8.96 -0.89
C ILE A 82 -9.23 -8.23 -2.20
N LYS A 83 -10.02 -7.20 -2.49
CA LYS A 83 -9.77 -6.25 -3.57
C LYS A 83 -8.96 -5.09 -3.02
N LEU A 84 -7.70 -5.05 -3.40
CA LEU A 84 -6.76 -4.06 -2.87
C LEU A 84 -6.68 -2.84 -3.78
N HIS A 85 -6.80 -1.67 -3.15
CA HIS A 85 -6.66 -0.37 -3.79
C HIS A 85 -5.55 0.40 -3.07
N ARG A 86 -4.66 1.03 -3.83
CA ARG A 86 -3.57 1.80 -3.25
C ARG A 86 -3.50 3.20 -3.85
N ILE A 87 -3.50 4.19 -2.96
CA ILE A 87 -3.27 5.59 -3.29
C ILE A 87 -1.90 5.95 -2.72
N SER A 88 -0.97 6.34 -3.57
CA SER A 88 0.36 6.80 -3.17
C SER A 88 0.57 8.26 -3.60
N LEU A 89 1.43 8.96 -2.87
CA LEU A 89 1.85 10.29 -3.26
C LEU A 89 2.71 10.27 -4.52
N ASP A 90 2.62 11.34 -5.32
CA ASP A 90 3.42 11.55 -6.52
C ASP A 90 4.93 11.52 -6.20
N ASP A 91 5.73 11.25 -7.23
CA ASP A 91 7.20 11.20 -7.14
C ASP A 91 7.82 12.48 -6.56
N ALA A 92 7.17 13.64 -6.73
CA ALA A 92 7.62 14.89 -6.13
C ALA A 92 7.69 14.84 -4.60
N PHE A 93 6.82 14.05 -3.96
CA PHE A 93 6.78 13.87 -2.51
C PHE A 93 7.64 12.70 -2.01
N ARG A 94 8.11 11.84 -2.92
CA ARG A 94 9.02 10.73 -2.56
C ARG A 94 10.39 11.19 -2.08
N LYS A 95 10.75 12.46 -2.36
CA LYS A 95 12.00 13.07 -1.89
C LYS A 95 11.93 13.56 -0.45
N LEU A 96 10.74 13.60 0.15
CA LEU A 96 10.59 14.01 1.54
C LEU A 96 11.27 12.99 2.46
N SER A 97 12.18 13.50 3.30
CA SER A 97 12.90 12.70 4.28
C SER A 97 12.10 12.50 5.56
N ALA A 98 12.59 11.64 6.46
CA ALA A 98 12.02 11.51 7.79
C ALA A 98 12.00 12.83 8.57
N ASP A 99 12.96 13.72 8.31
CA ASP A 99 13.07 15.04 8.97
C ASP A 99 11.91 15.97 8.59
N SER A 100 11.31 15.78 7.41
CA SER A 100 10.13 16.55 7.01
C SER A 100 8.91 16.30 7.91
N LYS A 101 8.88 15.18 8.63
CA LYS A 101 7.83 14.87 9.61
C LYS A 101 7.87 15.76 10.85
N LEU A 102 8.98 16.44 11.09
CA LEU A 102 9.18 17.38 12.19
C LEU A 102 8.90 18.83 11.79
N SER A 103 8.60 19.08 10.52
CA SER A 103 8.24 20.42 10.05
C SER A 103 6.91 20.84 10.66
N SER A 104 6.86 22.06 11.21
CA SER A 104 5.65 22.73 11.69
C SER A 104 5.19 23.84 10.74
N ASP A 105 5.75 23.91 9.55
CA ASP A 105 5.45 24.94 8.55
C ASP A 105 4.06 24.70 7.93
N TYR A 106 3.21 25.72 8.00
CA TYR A 106 1.85 25.69 7.44
C TYR A 106 1.84 25.52 5.93
N ASP A 107 2.77 26.13 5.21
CA ASP A 107 2.86 26.01 3.75
C ASP A 107 3.25 24.60 3.36
N PHE A 108 4.13 23.96 4.13
CA PHE A 108 4.47 22.56 3.97
C PHE A 108 3.24 21.64 4.13
N PHE A 109 2.44 21.81 5.16
CA PHE A 109 1.20 21.04 5.34
C PHE A 109 0.18 21.30 4.24
N THR A 110 0.09 22.54 3.78
CA THR A 110 -0.80 22.89 2.66
C THR A 110 -0.36 22.21 1.35
N MET A 111 0.95 22.16 1.10
CA MET A 111 1.53 21.44 -0.04
C MET A 111 1.21 19.94 0.05
N LEU A 112 1.40 19.29 1.19
CA LEU A 112 1.08 17.88 1.41
C LEU A 112 -0.41 17.59 1.21
N ARG A 113 -1.28 18.43 1.80
CA ARG A 113 -2.73 18.32 1.62
C ARG A 113 -3.14 18.37 0.15
N ASN A 114 -2.58 19.33 -0.59
CA ASN A 114 -2.90 19.50 -2.01
C ASN A 114 -2.35 18.33 -2.85
N GLY A 115 -1.17 17.80 -2.50
CA GLY A 115 -0.61 16.60 -3.11
C GLY A 115 -1.50 15.36 -2.87
N GLY A 116 -1.93 15.14 -1.64
CA GLY A 116 -2.82 14.03 -1.29
C GLY A 116 -4.18 14.13 -2.01
N ARG A 117 -4.77 15.34 -2.07
CA ARG A 117 -6.02 15.56 -2.82
C ARG A 117 -5.85 15.28 -4.32
N ARG A 118 -4.73 15.66 -4.91
CA ARG A 118 -4.44 15.36 -6.32
C ARG A 118 -4.29 13.86 -6.54
N ALA A 119 -3.51 13.17 -5.70
CA ALA A 119 -3.33 11.72 -5.79
C ALA A 119 -4.68 10.97 -5.68
N ALA A 120 -5.53 11.34 -4.71
CA ALA A 120 -6.85 10.74 -4.55
C ALA A 120 -7.76 11.03 -5.75
N ARG A 121 -7.74 12.26 -6.28
CA ARG A 121 -8.54 12.61 -7.47
C ARG A 121 -8.10 11.82 -8.69
N ASN A 122 -6.81 11.71 -8.95
CA ASN A 122 -6.27 10.94 -10.06
C ASN A 122 -6.65 9.46 -9.93
N PHE A 123 -6.55 8.90 -8.72
CA PHE A 123 -6.98 7.53 -8.46
C PHE A 123 -8.46 7.34 -8.78
N LEU A 124 -9.33 8.20 -8.27
CA LEU A 124 -10.77 8.10 -8.51
C LEU A 124 -11.14 8.29 -9.99
N GLN A 125 -10.46 9.19 -10.71
CA GLN A 125 -10.70 9.36 -12.15
C GLN A 125 -10.37 8.10 -12.96
N MET A 126 -9.34 7.35 -12.56
CA MET A 126 -8.89 6.15 -13.29
C MET A 126 -9.60 4.87 -12.83
N HIS A 127 -9.97 4.78 -11.57
CA HIS A 127 -10.31 3.52 -10.92
C HIS A 127 -11.64 3.51 -10.15
N PHE A 128 -12.47 4.55 -10.28
CA PHE A 128 -13.75 4.61 -9.57
C PHE A 128 -14.63 3.39 -9.89
N ASP A 129 -14.69 3.01 -11.17
CA ASP A 129 -15.50 1.88 -11.64
C ASP A 129 -14.90 0.50 -11.29
N ASP A 130 -13.63 0.46 -10.87
CA ASP A 130 -12.95 -0.77 -10.44
C ASP A 130 -13.31 -1.13 -8.98
N ILE A 131 -13.69 -0.13 -8.17
CA ILE A 131 -14.07 -0.32 -6.76
C ILE A 131 -15.28 -1.26 -6.69
N GLY A 132 -15.22 -2.23 -5.80
CA GLY A 132 -16.23 -3.27 -5.67
C GLY A 132 -16.12 -4.38 -6.73
N ARG A 133 -15.36 -4.20 -7.80
CA ARG A 133 -15.25 -5.16 -8.91
C ARG A 133 -13.93 -5.91 -8.95
N LYS A 134 -12.79 -5.21 -8.89
CA LYS A 134 -11.45 -5.80 -8.98
C LYS A 134 -10.41 -4.97 -8.24
N SER A 135 -9.29 -5.59 -7.86
CA SER A 135 -8.11 -4.88 -7.35
C SER A 135 -7.59 -3.88 -8.37
N THR A 136 -7.08 -2.73 -7.88
CA THR A 136 -6.32 -1.77 -8.70
C THR A 136 -4.80 -1.94 -8.54
N VAL A 137 -4.39 -2.90 -7.71
CA VAL A 137 -2.98 -3.28 -7.48
C VAL A 137 -2.79 -4.72 -7.95
N ASP A 138 -1.82 -4.96 -8.81
CA ASP A 138 -1.37 -6.30 -9.19
C ASP A 138 -0.26 -6.76 -8.23
N LEU A 139 -0.68 -7.35 -7.09
CA LEU A 139 0.24 -7.87 -6.08
C LEU A 139 1.14 -8.98 -6.64
N SER A 140 0.63 -9.82 -7.53
CA SER A 140 1.40 -10.92 -8.12
C SER A 140 2.55 -10.40 -8.98
N ALA A 141 2.32 -9.33 -9.75
CA ALA A 141 3.38 -8.68 -10.52
C ALA A 141 4.40 -7.98 -9.62
N GLU A 142 3.95 -7.26 -8.59
CA GLU A 142 4.84 -6.58 -7.65
C GLU A 142 5.74 -7.56 -6.90
N ILE A 143 5.17 -8.65 -6.36
CA ILE A 143 5.93 -9.67 -5.63
C ILE A 143 6.93 -10.38 -6.53
N ARG A 144 6.59 -10.67 -7.80
CA ARG A 144 7.54 -11.26 -8.75
C ARG A 144 8.69 -10.32 -9.08
N ALA A 145 8.44 -9.02 -9.20
CA ALA A 145 9.48 -8.03 -9.48
C ALA A 145 10.50 -7.88 -8.33
N GLU A 146 10.10 -8.19 -7.09
CA GLU A 146 11.01 -8.19 -5.93
C GLU A 146 12.03 -9.36 -5.95
N TRP A 147 11.78 -10.42 -6.74
CA TRP A 147 12.62 -11.63 -6.79
C TRP A 147 13.43 -11.77 -8.09
N ALA A 148 13.27 -10.87 -9.01
CA ALA A 148 14.02 -10.82 -10.27
C ALA A 148 15.26 -9.93 -10.16
#